data_91c3196d1b1eb90d3a4b3ede0d63ed4e
#
_entry.id   91c3196d1b1eb90d3a4b3ede0d63ed4e
#
_cell.length_a   1.000
_cell.length_b   1.000
_cell.length_c   1.000
_cell.angle_alpha   90.00
_cell.angle_beta   90.00
_cell.angle_gamma   90.00
#
_symmetry.space_group_name_H-M   'P 1'
#
loop_
_entity.id
_entity.type
_entity.pdbx_description
1 polymer ?
#
loop_
_entity_poly.entity_id
_entity_poly.type
_entity_poly.pdbx_seq_one_letter_code
_entity_poly.pdbx_strand_id
1 'polypeptide(L)'
;MRNYRGMDYNSGYPDTELSLADFQHIVGGIMPQLKRVNFNGNLGDFASARDAVEIVEYLVAHNITVNINTNGSLRNTDWWRRLALPRVTVGFALDGLADTHALYRQDTDWNKVVANAQAFISAGGRAKWRFVPFDHNQHQEAECQRLAQGMGFVEFENIYDGRDSGPVFSRTGEYSHRIGQDSSNHVPHIKDLLQSHITWFDSRTVQSHKDVPDLKLRCQHKINQEIYIAADGSVYPCCYLGFYPDSMTHAGNSQTKELVEENNALKYDLAHCLAWFDRVEQTWKKSSIATGRLYQCVNSCSIT
;
A
#
# COMPACT_ATOMS: atom_id res chain seq x y z
N MET A 1 -0.26 -12.70 -1.66
CA MET A 1 -0.97 -11.45 -1.79
C MET A 1 -1.89 -11.49 -2.99
N ARG A 2 -3.07 -10.86 -2.89
CA ARG A 2 -3.99 -10.71 -3.99
C ARG A 2 -4.13 -9.26 -4.35
N ASN A 3 -4.07 -8.97 -5.62
CA ASN A 3 -4.54 -7.70 -6.08
C ASN A 3 -6.08 -7.71 -6.13
N TYR A 4 -6.69 -6.57 -6.36
CA TYR A 4 -8.13 -6.41 -6.51
C TYR A 4 -8.75 -7.27 -7.62
N ARG A 5 -7.94 -7.86 -8.50
CA ARG A 5 -8.36 -8.74 -9.60
C ARG A 5 -8.37 -10.23 -9.23
N GLY A 6 -8.13 -10.56 -7.97
CA GLY A 6 -8.16 -11.94 -7.47
C GLY A 6 -6.92 -12.78 -7.81
N MET A 7 -5.99 -12.22 -8.55
CA MET A 7 -4.76 -12.93 -8.92
C MET A 7 -3.76 -12.92 -7.78
N ASP A 8 -3.17 -14.08 -7.50
CA ASP A 8 -1.95 -14.12 -6.74
C ASP A 8 -0.82 -13.60 -7.64
N TYR A 9 -0.39 -12.36 -7.41
CA TYR A 9 0.93 -11.97 -7.86
C TYR A 9 1.93 -12.71 -7.00
N ASN A 10 2.30 -13.90 -7.43
CA ASN A 10 3.52 -14.49 -6.90
C ASN A 10 4.69 -13.71 -7.50
N SER A 11 4.99 -12.61 -6.85
CA SER A 11 6.00 -11.66 -7.26
C SER A 11 7.42 -12.14 -6.97
N GLY A 12 7.59 -13.38 -6.48
CA GLY A 12 8.87 -13.83 -5.95
C GLY A 12 9.25 -13.15 -4.63
N TYR A 13 8.35 -12.35 -4.02
CA TYR A 13 8.58 -11.80 -2.69
C TYR A 13 8.61 -12.93 -1.68
N PRO A 14 9.62 -12.96 -0.81
CA PRO A 14 9.61 -13.87 0.30
C PRO A 14 8.41 -13.56 1.20
N ASP A 15 7.74 -14.60 1.69
CA ASP A 15 6.73 -14.48 2.73
C ASP A 15 7.47 -14.21 4.05
N THR A 16 7.70 -12.93 4.32
CA THR A 16 8.48 -12.44 5.46
C THR A 16 7.69 -11.47 6.30
N GLU A 17 8.04 -11.40 7.56
CA GLU A 17 7.54 -10.43 8.53
C GLU A 17 8.69 -9.95 9.41
N LEU A 18 8.60 -8.72 9.92
CA LEU A 18 9.52 -8.23 10.95
C LEU A 18 9.01 -8.69 12.32
N SER A 19 9.88 -9.32 13.09
CA SER A 19 9.63 -9.54 14.52
C SER A 19 9.72 -8.22 15.28
N LEU A 20 9.26 -8.22 16.55
CA LEU A 20 9.47 -7.07 17.45
C LEU A 20 10.97 -6.75 17.59
N ALA A 21 11.81 -7.76 17.69
CA ALA A 21 13.26 -7.57 17.83
C ALA A 21 13.88 -6.94 16.58
N ASP A 22 13.50 -7.40 15.39
CA ASP A 22 13.92 -6.80 14.10
C ASP A 22 13.47 -5.34 14.01
N PHE A 23 12.21 -5.08 14.36
CA PHE A 23 11.67 -3.72 14.35
C PHE A 23 12.44 -2.80 15.30
N GLN A 24 12.70 -3.24 16.54
CA GLN A 24 13.48 -2.50 17.54
C GLN A 24 14.91 -2.24 17.07
N HIS A 25 15.54 -3.24 16.43
CA HIS A 25 16.87 -3.08 15.85
C HIS A 25 16.89 -1.98 14.78
N ILE A 26 15.95 -2.02 13.84
CA ILE A 26 15.88 -1.07 12.72
C ILE A 26 15.63 0.36 13.22
N VAL A 27 14.67 0.56 14.12
CA VAL A 27 14.26 1.92 14.53
C VAL A 27 15.03 2.46 15.74
N GLY A 28 15.82 1.63 16.42
CA GLY A 28 16.49 1.98 17.68
C GLY A 28 17.33 3.26 17.58
N GLY A 29 18.11 3.42 16.52
CA GLY A 29 18.95 4.58 16.28
C GLY A 29 18.20 5.88 15.96
N ILE A 30 16.95 5.78 15.49
CA ILE A 30 16.12 6.94 15.11
C ILE A 30 14.93 7.17 16.07
N MET A 31 14.76 6.33 17.08
CA MET A 31 13.63 6.40 18.00
C MET A 31 13.41 7.79 18.60
N PRO A 32 14.46 8.57 19.01
CA PRO A 32 14.27 9.92 19.56
C PRO A 32 13.66 10.92 18.55
N GLN A 33 13.85 10.70 17.24
CA GLN A 33 13.34 11.56 16.18
C GLN A 33 12.03 11.05 15.61
N LEU A 34 11.69 9.77 15.84
CA LEU A 34 10.50 9.14 15.28
C LEU A 34 9.24 9.78 15.87
N LYS A 35 8.32 10.22 15.01
CA LYS A 35 7.07 10.87 15.41
C LYS A 35 5.86 10.00 15.09
N ARG A 36 5.92 9.28 13.99
CA ARG A 36 4.80 8.52 13.45
C ARG A 36 5.27 7.29 12.69
N VAL A 37 4.51 6.23 12.79
CA VAL A 37 4.63 5.03 11.96
C VAL A 37 3.31 4.79 11.26
N ASN A 38 3.36 4.57 9.95
CA ASN A 38 2.20 4.20 9.14
C ASN A 38 2.40 2.77 8.63
N PHE A 39 1.55 1.86 9.05
CA PHE A 39 1.51 0.50 8.52
C PHE A 39 0.55 0.44 7.33
N ASN A 40 1.13 0.36 6.13
CA ASN A 40 0.41 0.24 4.87
C ASN A 40 0.77 -1.11 4.24
N GLY A 41 -0.19 -1.98 4.10
CA GLY A 41 0.03 -3.27 3.46
C GLY A 41 0.09 -3.15 1.94
N ASN A 42 1.24 -2.78 1.39
CA ASN A 42 1.41 -2.77 -0.08
C ASN A 42 1.28 -4.18 -0.65
N LEU A 43 1.94 -5.15 -0.02
CA LEU A 43 2.00 -6.54 -0.46
C LEU A 43 1.40 -7.53 0.54
N GLY A 44 1.03 -7.09 1.72
CA GLY A 44 0.42 -7.88 2.78
C GLY A 44 -0.58 -7.06 3.58
N ASP A 45 -0.94 -7.54 4.74
CA ASP A 45 -1.76 -6.82 5.70
C ASP A 45 -1.04 -6.82 7.05
N PHE A 46 -1.04 -5.68 7.73
CA PHE A 46 -0.44 -5.52 9.05
C PHE A 46 -0.88 -6.63 10.02
N ALA A 47 -2.17 -6.98 10.01
CA ALA A 47 -2.72 -7.98 10.90
C ALA A 47 -2.22 -9.42 10.62
N SER A 48 -1.47 -9.67 9.53
CA SER A 48 -0.85 -10.97 9.29
C SER A 48 0.37 -11.21 10.17
N ALA A 49 1.14 -10.16 10.49
CA ALA A 49 2.37 -10.27 11.25
C ALA A 49 2.12 -10.77 12.67
N ARG A 50 2.99 -11.67 13.14
CA ARG A 50 2.87 -12.33 14.43
C ARG A 50 2.95 -11.33 15.59
N ASP A 51 3.96 -10.47 15.56
CA ASP A 51 4.27 -9.52 16.62
C ASP A 51 3.63 -8.13 16.38
N ALA A 52 2.57 -8.06 15.53
CA ALA A 52 1.95 -6.80 15.14
C ALA A 52 1.48 -5.96 16.33
N VAL A 53 0.83 -6.57 17.32
CA VAL A 53 0.33 -5.87 18.52
C VAL A 53 1.49 -5.42 19.40
N GLU A 54 2.46 -6.27 19.61
CA GLU A 54 3.65 -5.99 20.41
C GLU A 54 4.47 -4.82 19.84
N ILE A 55 4.57 -4.74 18.52
CA ILE A 55 5.20 -3.60 17.82
C ILE A 55 4.42 -2.31 18.07
N VAL A 56 3.09 -2.35 18.01
CA VAL A 56 2.25 -1.16 18.30
C VAL A 56 2.36 -0.75 19.76
N GLU A 57 2.30 -1.69 20.70
CA GLU A 57 2.48 -1.44 22.14
C GLU A 57 3.85 -0.77 22.42
N TYR A 58 4.91 -1.27 21.78
CA TYR A 58 6.25 -0.70 21.86
C TYR A 58 6.28 0.75 21.36
N LEU A 59 5.69 1.04 20.21
CA LEU A 59 5.62 2.38 19.65
C LEU A 59 4.84 3.34 20.53
N VAL A 60 3.68 2.92 21.03
CA VAL A 60 2.83 3.73 21.93
C VAL A 60 3.54 4.04 23.25
N ALA A 61 4.28 3.07 23.81
CA ALA A 61 5.10 3.28 25.01
C ALA A 61 6.19 4.36 24.81
N HIS A 62 6.66 4.56 23.56
CA HIS A 62 7.59 5.63 23.19
C HIS A 62 6.91 6.89 22.69
N ASN A 63 5.59 7.07 22.92
CA ASN A 63 4.78 8.22 22.48
C ASN A 63 4.70 8.41 20.96
N ILE A 64 4.91 7.38 20.15
CA ILE A 64 4.81 7.42 18.69
C ILE A 64 3.35 7.32 18.27
N THR A 65 2.94 8.11 17.28
CA THR A 65 1.62 8.00 16.65
C THR A 65 1.63 6.84 15.66
N VAL A 66 0.63 5.99 15.71
CA VAL A 66 0.51 4.82 14.84
C VAL A 66 -0.74 4.90 13.99
N ASN A 67 -0.60 4.80 12.68
CA ASN A 67 -1.69 4.65 11.75
C ASN A 67 -1.59 3.28 11.05
N ILE A 68 -2.69 2.57 10.97
CA ILE A 68 -2.77 1.23 10.38
C ILE A 68 -3.84 1.25 9.31
N ASN A 69 -3.50 0.85 8.08
CA ASN A 69 -4.46 0.56 7.03
C ASN A 69 -4.56 -0.96 6.83
N THR A 70 -5.76 -1.50 6.92
CA THR A 70 -6.00 -2.94 6.90
C THR A 70 -7.27 -3.30 6.15
N ASN A 71 -7.33 -4.54 5.63
CA ASN A 71 -8.58 -5.12 5.15
C ASN A 71 -9.51 -5.56 6.30
N GLY A 72 -9.01 -5.63 7.53
CA GLY A 72 -9.77 -5.92 8.74
C GLY A 72 -10.30 -7.36 8.87
N SER A 73 -10.06 -8.24 7.92
CA SER A 73 -10.64 -9.59 7.88
C SER A 73 -9.85 -10.65 8.65
N LEU A 74 -8.61 -10.34 9.03
CA LEU A 74 -7.76 -11.23 9.81
C LEU A 74 -8.01 -11.08 11.32
N ARG A 75 -7.52 -12.06 12.08
CA ARG A 75 -7.59 -12.07 13.54
C ARG A 75 -9.05 -12.14 14.07
N ASN A 76 -9.20 -12.15 15.38
CA ASN A 76 -10.48 -12.16 16.09
C ASN A 76 -10.74 -10.81 16.80
N THR A 77 -11.92 -10.64 17.32
CA THR A 77 -12.34 -9.41 18.00
C THR A 77 -11.50 -9.05 19.23
N ASP A 78 -10.96 -10.04 19.96
CA ASP A 78 -10.13 -9.79 21.13
C ASP A 78 -8.77 -9.21 20.74
N TRP A 79 -8.21 -9.68 19.64
CA TRP A 79 -6.99 -9.11 19.08
C TRP A 79 -7.19 -7.64 18.67
N TRP A 80 -8.32 -7.30 18.05
CA TRP A 80 -8.64 -5.92 17.69
C TRP A 80 -8.91 -5.02 18.90
N ARG A 81 -9.54 -5.54 19.97
CA ARG A 81 -9.68 -4.81 21.24
C ARG A 81 -8.32 -4.44 21.85
N ARG A 82 -7.35 -5.35 21.76
CA ARG A 82 -6.00 -5.10 22.29
C ARG A 82 -5.27 -3.98 21.57
N LEU A 83 -5.57 -3.73 20.28
CA LEU A 83 -5.01 -2.62 19.49
C LEU A 83 -5.64 -1.25 19.83
N ALA A 84 -6.72 -1.19 20.58
CA ALA A 84 -7.39 0.06 20.94
C ALA A 84 -6.59 0.88 21.98
N LEU A 85 -5.40 1.29 21.57
CA LEU A 85 -4.44 2.02 22.40
C LEU A 85 -4.46 3.53 22.08
N PRO A 86 -4.04 4.40 23.03
CA PRO A 86 -3.84 5.82 22.75
C PRO A 86 -2.89 6.01 21.55
N ARG A 87 -3.16 7.05 20.74
CA ARG A 87 -2.35 7.39 19.54
C ARG A 87 -2.41 6.39 18.40
N VAL A 88 -3.25 5.36 18.48
CA VAL A 88 -3.48 4.41 17.39
C VAL A 88 -4.74 4.78 16.63
N THR A 89 -4.61 4.87 15.30
CA THR A 89 -5.75 5.03 14.38
C THR A 89 -5.75 3.90 13.37
N VAL A 90 -6.88 3.23 13.19
CA VAL A 90 -7.02 2.12 12.24
C VAL A 90 -7.99 2.50 11.12
N GLY A 91 -7.53 2.45 9.88
CA GLY A 91 -8.36 2.58 8.68
C GLY A 91 -8.79 1.20 8.19
N PHE A 92 -10.06 0.86 8.38
CA PHE A 92 -10.65 -0.36 7.86
C PHE A 92 -11.13 -0.16 6.43
N ALA A 93 -10.65 -0.98 5.52
CA ALA A 93 -11.04 -0.94 4.12
C ALA A 93 -12.36 -1.68 3.91
N LEU A 94 -13.44 -0.92 3.81
CA LEU A 94 -14.81 -1.38 3.64
C LEU A 94 -15.40 -0.74 2.37
N ASP A 95 -15.39 -1.47 1.26
CA ASP A 95 -15.75 -0.96 -0.07
C ASP A 95 -17.17 -1.39 -0.45
N GLY A 96 -18.17 -0.81 0.20
CA GLY A 96 -19.59 -1.10 0.07
C GLY A 96 -20.18 -1.83 1.27
N LEU A 97 -21.42 -2.29 1.10
CA LEU A 97 -22.15 -3.13 2.05
C LEU A 97 -21.87 -4.62 1.81
N ALA A 98 -22.57 -5.49 2.53
CA ALA A 98 -22.33 -6.93 2.50
C ALA A 98 -22.47 -7.57 1.10
N ASP A 99 -23.30 -7.01 0.24
CA ASP A 99 -23.59 -7.48 -1.12
C ASP A 99 -22.54 -7.04 -2.16
N THR A 100 -21.85 -5.92 -1.94
CA THR A 100 -20.91 -5.35 -2.92
C THR A 100 -19.45 -5.41 -2.49
N HIS A 101 -19.17 -5.42 -1.19
CA HIS A 101 -17.81 -5.40 -0.65
C HIS A 101 -16.90 -6.49 -1.23
N ALA A 102 -17.39 -7.72 -1.29
CA ALA A 102 -16.64 -8.87 -1.76
C ALA A 102 -16.36 -8.87 -3.27
N LEU A 103 -17.03 -8.04 -4.04
CA LEU A 103 -16.78 -7.89 -5.48
C LEU A 103 -15.36 -7.33 -5.72
N TYR A 104 -14.92 -6.42 -4.89
CA TYR A 104 -13.56 -5.89 -4.92
C TYR A 104 -12.65 -6.55 -3.89
N ARG A 105 -13.09 -6.66 -2.64
CA ARG A 105 -12.36 -7.24 -1.51
C ARG A 105 -12.53 -8.75 -1.47
N GLN A 106 -12.03 -9.45 -2.47
CA GLN A 106 -12.14 -10.91 -2.54
C GLN A 106 -11.55 -11.59 -1.31
N ASP A 107 -12.14 -12.70 -0.90
CA ASP A 107 -11.78 -13.50 0.28
C ASP A 107 -11.81 -12.73 1.62
N THR A 108 -12.54 -11.64 1.68
CA THR A 108 -12.88 -10.96 2.91
C THR A 108 -14.35 -11.20 3.25
N ASP A 109 -14.63 -11.35 4.53
CA ASP A 109 -16.00 -11.44 5.04
C ASP A 109 -16.39 -10.09 5.64
N TRP A 110 -17.36 -9.41 5.00
CA TRP A 110 -17.84 -8.10 5.43
C TRP A 110 -18.30 -8.11 6.89
N ASN A 111 -19.06 -9.14 7.31
CA ASN A 111 -19.53 -9.26 8.69
C ASN A 111 -18.36 -9.36 9.68
N LYS A 112 -17.32 -10.08 9.31
CA LYS A 112 -16.11 -10.21 10.14
C LYS A 112 -15.35 -8.89 10.24
N VAL A 113 -15.20 -8.16 9.13
CA VAL A 113 -14.56 -6.83 9.13
C VAL A 113 -15.34 -5.86 10.02
N VAL A 114 -16.65 -5.81 9.89
CA VAL A 114 -17.55 -4.98 10.71
C VAL A 114 -17.45 -5.36 12.20
N ALA A 115 -17.50 -6.65 12.52
CA ALA A 115 -17.37 -7.12 13.91
C ALA A 115 -16.00 -6.75 14.52
N ASN A 116 -14.92 -6.86 13.76
CA ASN A 116 -13.57 -6.49 14.18
C ASN A 116 -13.46 -4.98 14.39
N ALA A 117 -13.96 -4.16 13.47
CA ALA A 117 -13.99 -2.71 13.59
C ALA A 117 -14.81 -2.27 14.83
N GLN A 118 -15.98 -2.87 15.02
CA GLN A 118 -16.83 -2.57 16.18
C GLN A 118 -16.18 -2.95 17.51
N ALA A 119 -15.46 -4.07 17.55
CA ALA A 119 -14.69 -4.49 18.73
C ALA A 119 -13.59 -3.50 19.08
N PHE A 120 -12.86 -3.01 18.06
CA PHE A 120 -11.84 -1.97 18.22
C PHE A 120 -12.44 -0.65 18.71
N ILE A 121 -13.53 -0.18 18.10
CA ILE A 121 -14.24 1.06 18.48
C ILE A 121 -14.78 0.96 19.90
N SER A 122 -15.44 -0.15 20.26
CA SER A 122 -16.03 -0.36 21.57
C SER A 122 -14.99 -0.41 22.71
N ALA A 123 -13.76 -0.75 22.37
CA ALA A 123 -12.63 -0.68 23.31
C ALA A 123 -11.98 0.74 23.38
N GLY A 124 -12.55 1.75 22.72
CA GLY A 124 -12.05 3.12 22.69
C GLY A 124 -11.10 3.45 21.54
N GLY A 125 -10.95 2.55 20.58
CA GLY A 125 -10.09 2.72 19.41
C GLY A 125 -10.62 3.77 18.44
N ARG A 126 -9.72 4.48 17.76
CA ARG A 126 -10.03 5.48 16.73
C ARG A 126 -10.05 4.80 15.36
N ALA A 127 -11.22 4.49 14.84
CA ALA A 127 -11.40 3.84 13.55
C ALA A 127 -11.80 4.83 12.46
N LYS A 128 -11.24 4.65 11.26
CA LYS A 128 -11.69 5.29 10.02
C LYS A 128 -12.31 4.24 9.11
N TRP A 129 -13.39 4.58 8.46
CA TRP A 129 -13.94 3.80 7.35
C TRP A 129 -13.30 4.29 6.06
N ARG A 130 -12.59 3.42 5.35
CA ARG A 130 -11.94 3.74 4.08
C ARG A 130 -12.70 3.07 2.95
N PHE A 131 -13.26 3.88 2.07
CA PHE A 131 -14.13 3.46 0.98
C PHE A 131 -13.49 3.80 -0.36
N VAL A 132 -13.36 2.82 -1.24
CA VAL A 132 -12.95 3.03 -2.64
C VAL A 132 -14.22 3.00 -3.49
N PRO A 133 -14.64 4.12 -4.10
CA PRO A 133 -15.81 4.15 -4.93
C PRO A 133 -15.55 3.49 -6.29
N PHE A 134 -16.43 2.58 -6.67
CA PHE A 134 -16.53 1.93 -7.97
C PHE A 134 -17.97 1.98 -8.45
N ASP A 135 -18.21 1.73 -9.74
CA ASP A 135 -19.58 1.72 -10.29
C ASP A 135 -20.52 0.75 -9.58
N HIS A 136 -20.00 -0.37 -9.09
CA HIS A 136 -20.80 -1.39 -8.41
C HIS A 136 -21.16 -1.04 -6.96
N ASN A 137 -20.47 -0.07 -6.31
CA ASN A 137 -20.67 0.27 -4.90
C ASN A 137 -20.94 1.75 -4.62
N GLN A 138 -20.67 2.67 -5.57
CA GLN A 138 -20.80 4.12 -5.34
C GLN A 138 -22.21 4.55 -4.93
N HIS A 139 -23.25 3.81 -5.37
CA HIS A 139 -24.61 4.06 -4.97
C HIS A 139 -24.90 3.80 -3.48
N GLN A 140 -24.00 3.06 -2.79
CA GLN A 140 -24.08 2.75 -1.35
C GLN A 140 -23.31 3.72 -0.49
N GLU A 141 -22.55 4.66 -1.07
CA GLU A 141 -21.66 5.58 -0.32
C GLU A 141 -22.39 6.29 0.82
N ALA A 142 -23.54 6.90 0.56
CA ALA A 142 -24.31 7.62 1.58
C ALA A 142 -24.82 6.71 2.70
N GLU A 143 -25.12 5.46 2.40
CA GLU A 143 -25.54 4.48 3.41
C GLU A 143 -24.35 3.98 4.22
N CYS A 144 -23.22 3.70 3.57
CA CYS A 144 -21.96 3.36 4.25
C CYS A 144 -21.54 4.47 5.21
N GLN A 145 -21.66 5.74 4.81
CA GLN A 145 -21.34 6.88 5.65
C GLN A 145 -22.24 6.98 6.88
N ARG A 146 -23.57 6.78 6.71
CA ARG A 146 -24.52 6.74 7.85
C ARG A 146 -24.23 5.58 8.79
N LEU A 147 -23.91 4.42 8.23
CA LEU A 147 -23.55 3.23 9.02
C LEU A 147 -22.26 3.47 9.80
N ALA A 148 -21.23 4.01 9.15
CA ALA A 148 -19.96 4.36 9.79
C ALA A 148 -20.17 5.32 10.99
N GLN A 149 -20.99 6.36 10.80
CA GLN A 149 -21.33 7.29 11.87
C GLN A 149 -22.06 6.58 13.02
N GLY A 150 -23.06 5.75 12.71
CA GLY A 150 -23.82 5.00 13.71
C GLY A 150 -22.97 3.99 14.48
N MET A 151 -21.92 3.44 13.88
CA MET A 151 -20.97 2.53 14.51
C MET A 151 -19.90 3.23 15.33
N GLY A 152 -19.74 4.56 15.21
CA GLY A 152 -18.75 5.34 15.94
C GLY A 152 -17.37 5.45 15.24
N PHE A 153 -17.31 5.25 13.93
CA PHE A 153 -16.11 5.62 13.17
C PHE A 153 -15.88 7.14 13.28
N VAL A 154 -14.64 7.54 13.50
CA VAL A 154 -14.28 8.97 13.64
C VAL A 154 -14.23 9.69 12.30
N GLU A 155 -14.11 8.95 11.19
CA GLU A 155 -13.99 9.50 9.85
C GLU A 155 -14.46 8.47 8.81
N PHE A 156 -15.14 8.96 7.77
CA PHE A 156 -15.41 8.24 6.53
C PHE A 156 -14.58 8.87 5.42
N GLU A 157 -13.68 8.09 4.82
CA GLU A 157 -12.67 8.55 3.87
C GLU A 157 -12.90 7.92 2.50
N ASN A 158 -13.23 8.73 1.50
CA ASN A 158 -13.26 8.30 0.11
C ASN A 158 -11.83 8.26 -0.46
N ILE A 159 -11.44 7.13 -1.02
CA ILE A 159 -10.13 6.90 -1.62
C ILE A 159 -10.24 6.93 -3.14
N TYR A 160 -9.90 8.05 -3.73
CA TYR A 160 -9.84 8.24 -5.18
C TYR A 160 -8.39 8.06 -5.66
N ASP A 161 -7.94 6.82 -5.77
CA ASP A 161 -6.54 6.52 -6.12
C ASP A 161 -6.35 6.06 -7.59
N GLY A 162 -7.37 6.26 -8.42
CA GLY A 162 -7.32 5.94 -9.85
C GLY A 162 -7.26 4.44 -10.13
N ARG A 163 -7.74 3.60 -9.21
CA ARG A 163 -7.82 2.16 -9.42
C ARG A 163 -8.68 1.83 -10.62
N ASP A 164 -8.09 1.09 -11.53
CA ASP A 164 -8.70 0.84 -12.83
C ASP A 164 -9.89 -0.13 -12.76
N SER A 165 -10.85 0.09 -13.66
CA SER A 165 -11.83 -0.90 -14.05
C SER A 165 -11.15 -2.09 -14.77
N GLY A 166 -11.73 -3.26 -14.69
CA GLY A 166 -11.25 -4.41 -15.43
C GLY A 166 -11.77 -5.77 -14.97
N PRO A 167 -11.35 -6.85 -15.65
CA PRO A 167 -11.76 -8.19 -15.30
C PRO A 167 -11.15 -8.63 -13.97
N VAL A 168 -11.93 -9.37 -13.20
CA VAL A 168 -11.54 -10.01 -11.94
C VAL A 168 -11.45 -11.50 -12.14
N PHE A 169 -10.38 -12.09 -11.64
CA PHE A 169 -10.11 -13.53 -11.75
C PHE A 169 -10.05 -14.19 -10.39
N SER A 170 -10.40 -15.48 -10.35
CA SER A 170 -10.18 -16.33 -9.18
C SER A 170 -8.69 -16.57 -8.94
N ARG A 171 -8.35 -17.22 -7.82
CA ARG A 171 -6.95 -17.66 -7.54
C ARG A 171 -6.41 -18.61 -8.60
N THR A 172 -7.26 -19.38 -9.24
CA THR A 172 -6.89 -20.34 -10.29
C THR A 172 -6.78 -19.67 -11.66
N GLY A 173 -7.04 -18.37 -11.76
CA GLY A 173 -6.98 -17.63 -13.02
C GLY A 173 -8.27 -17.70 -13.85
N GLU A 174 -9.36 -18.21 -13.29
CA GLU A 174 -10.66 -18.24 -13.96
C GLU A 174 -11.36 -16.87 -13.83
N TYR A 175 -11.98 -16.42 -14.93
CA TYR A 175 -12.75 -15.19 -14.93
C TYR A 175 -13.94 -15.30 -13.96
N SER A 176 -14.11 -14.30 -13.12
CA SER A 176 -15.22 -14.19 -12.16
C SER A 176 -16.24 -13.15 -12.62
N HIS A 177 -15.81 -11.89 -12.67
CA HIS A 177 -16.65 -10.76 -13.03
C HIS A 177 -15.80 -9.56 -13.45
N ARG A 178 -16.43 -8.41 -13.70
CA ARG A 178 -15.77 -7.15 -14.06
C ARG A 178 -16.11 -6.08 -13.03
N ILE A 179 -15.12 -5.22 -12.75
CA ILE A 179 -15.27 -4.00 -11.95
C ILE A 179 -15.14 -2.81 -12.89
N GLY A 180 -16.05 -1.81 -12.77
CA GLY A 180 -16.04 -0.55 -13.53
C GLY A 180 -16.68 -0.63 -14.91
N GLN A 181 -16.73 0.52 -15.60
CA GLN A 181 -17.45 0.73 -16.87
C GLN A 181 -16.60 0.41 -18.10
N ASP A 182 -16.10 -0.77 -18.24
CA ASP A 182 -15.56 -1.19 -19.53
C ASP A 182 -16.62 -1.98 -20.30
N SER A 183 -17.13 -1.40 -21.40
CA SER A 183 -18.16 -2.01 -22.25
C SER A 183 -17.63 -3.14 -23.13
N SER A 184 -16.35 -3.46 -23.09
CA SER A 184 -15.82 -4.59 -23.85
C SER A 184 -16.26 -5.91 -23.24
N ASN A 185 -17.02 -6.70 -23.99
CA ASN A 185 -17.38 -8.07 -23.62
C ASN A 185 -16.19 -9.04 -23.77
N HIS A 186 -15.04 -8.52 -24.16
CA HIS A 186 -13.83 -9.33 -24.34
C HIS A 186 -13.19 -9.60 -22.97
N VAL A 187 -13.10 -10.88 -22.61
CA VAL A 187 -12.32 -11.35 -21.47
C VAL A 187 -10.97 -11.83 -22.01
N PRO A 188 -9.91 -11.02 -21.93
CA PRO A 188 -8.61 -11.45 -22.41
C PRO A 188 -8.09 -12.62 -21.57
N HIS A 189 -7.29 -13.48 -22.19
CA HIS A 189 -6.60 -14.52 -21.44
C HIS A 189 -5.65 -13.88 -20.42
N ILE A 190 -5.56 -14.43 -19.22
CA ILE A 190 -4.79 -13.86 -18.12
C ILE A 190 -3.32 -13.58 -18.49
N LYS A 191 -2.71 -14.45 -19.33
CA LYS A 191 -1.33 -14.25 -19.85
C LYS A 191 -1.24 -13.02 -20.76
N ASP A 192 -2.28 -12.78 -21.57
CA ASP A 192 -2.32 -11.64 -22.49
C ASP A 192 -2.51 -10.33 -21.72
N LEU A 193 -3.29 -10.35 -20.63
CA LEU A 193 -3.41 -9.22 -19.71
C LEU A 193 -2.10 -8.89 -19.02
N LEU A 194 -1.40 -9.88 -18.49
CA LEU A 194 -0.09 -9.68 -17.88
C LEU A 194 0.90 -9.10 -18.89
N GLN A 195 0.93 -9.68 -20.11
CA GLN A 195 1.78 -9.18 -21.19
C GLN A 195 1.37 -7.78 -21.66
N SER A 196 0.07 -7.50 -21.79
CA SER A 196 -0.43 -6.18 -22.19
C SER A 196 -0.14 -5.11 -21.13
N HIS A 197 -0.17 -5.45 -19.84
CA HIS A 197 0.24 -4.53 -18.77
C HIS A 197 1.72 -4.18 -18.85
N ILE A 198 2.60 -5.14 -19.13
CA ILE A 198 4.02 -4.90 -19.34
C ILE A 198 4.21 -3.99 -20.57
N THR A 199 3.62 -4.32 -21.70
CA THR A 199 3.74 -3.56 -22.95
C THR A 199 3.09 -2.18 -22.83
N TRP A 200 1.94 -2.07 -22.17
CA TRP A 200 1.26 -0.78 -21.95
C TRP A 200 2.06 0.13 -21.03
N PHE A 201 2.68 -0.43 -20.00
CA PHE A 201 3.54 0.31 -19.09
C PHE A 201 4.78 0.82 -19.82
N ASP A 202 5.44 -0.02 -20.60
CA ASP A 202 6.60 0.35 -21.41
C ASP A 202 6.26 1.42 -22.46
N SER A 203 5.14 1.26 -23.17
CA SER A 203 4.69 2.23 -24.17
C SER A 203 4.26 3.56 -23.58
N ARG A 204 3.57 3.54 -22.43
CA ARG A 204 3.15 4.75 -21.71
C ARG A 204 4.34 5.49 -21.11
N THR A 205 5.33 4.76 -20.62
CA THR A 205 6.59 5.29 -20.08
C THR A 205 7.35 6.05 -21.17
N VAL A 206 7.36 5.52 -22.40
CA VAL A 206 8.08 6.11 -23.53
C VAL A 206 7.28 7.24 -24.22
N GLN A 207 5.94 7.13 -24.28
CA GLN A 207 5.11 8.07 -25.06
C GLN A 207 4.54 9.25 -24.28
N SER A 208 4.19 9.07 -22.99
CA SER A 208 3.52 10.11 -22.21
C SER A 208 4.46 11.11 -21.54
N HIS A 209 5.73 10.78 -21.42
CA HIS A 209 6.76 11.61 -20.80
C HIS A 209 7.85 11.99 -21.80
N LYS A 210 7.44 12.33 -23.04
CA LYS A 210 8.34 12.99 -24.00
C LYS A 210 8.96 14.18 -23.28
N ASP A 211 10.26 14.12 -23.10
CA ASP A 211 11.17 15.20 -22.77
C ASP A 211 10.49 16.53 -22.40
N VAL A 212 10.08 16.65 -21.14
CA VAL A 212 9.75 17.95 -20.56
C VAL A 212 11.09 18.49 -20.04
N PRO A 213 11.74 19.41 -20.78
CA PRO A 213 13.13 19.80 -20.50
C PRO A 213 13.33 20.36 -19.11
N ASP A 214 12.35 21.04 -18.53
CA ASP A 214 12.43 21.71 -17.23
C ASP A 214 11.49 21.11 -16.17
N LEU A 215 11.23 19.81 -16.24
CA LEU A 215 10.37 19.14 -15.27
C LEU A 215 10.93 19.29 -13.86
N LYS A 216 10.21 19.98 -13.00
CA LYS A 216 10.54 20.09 -11.57
C LYS A 216 9.98 18.89 -10.80
N LEU A 217 10.84 18.18 -10.11
CA LEU A 217 10.46 17.12 -9.21
C LEU A 217 10.52 17.61 -7.75
N ARG A 218 9.46 17.33 -7.00
CA ARG A 218 9.36 17.65 -5.58
C ARG A 218 8.96 16.42 -4.81
N CYS A 219 9.89 15.84 -4.09
CA CYS A 219 9.62 14.65 -3.29
C CYS A 219 8.96 15.03 -1.96
N GLN A 220 7.68 14.69 -1.83
CA GLN A 220 6.93 14.95 -0.59
C GLN A 220 7.47 14.12 0.58
N HIS A 221 7.91 12.90 0.34
CA HIS A 221 8.50 12.03 1.37
C HIS A 221 9.78 12.62 1.96
N LYS A 222 10.65 13.21 1.10
CA LYS A 222 11.83 13.93 1.58
C LYS A 222 11.47 15.15 2.43
N ILE A 223 10.48 15.94 2.01
CA ILE A 223 10.01 17.12 2.74
C ILE A 223 9.45 16.70 4.09
N ASN A 224 8.68 15.63 4.15
CA ASN A 224 8.08 15.11 5.37
C ASN A 224 9.07 14.30 6.22
N GLN A 225 10.31 14.07 5.75
CA GLN A 225 11.29 13.19 6.39
C GLN A 225 10.75 11.76 6.60
N GLU A 226 10.11 11.22 5.59
CA GLU A 226 9.53 9.88 5.58
C GLU A 226 10.43 8.90 4.82
N ILE A 227 10.48 7.66 5.31
CA ILE A 227 11.09 6.52 4.62
C ILE A 227 10.12 5.35 4.60
N TYR A 228 10.32 4.44 3.68
CA TYR A 228 9.58 3.18 3.60
C TYR A 228 10.49 2.01 3.97
N ILE A 229 10.02 1.15 4.86
CA ILE A 229 10.69 -0.09 5.27
C ILE A 229 9.77 -1.25 4.91
N ALA A 230 10.26 -2.16 4.09
CA ALA A 230 9.53 -3.36 3.70
C ALA A 230 9.63 -4.46 4.78
N ALA A 231 8.76 -5.46 4.69
CA ALA A 231 8.70 -6.55 5.67
C ALA A 231 9.96 -7.44 5.72
N ASP A 232 10.80 -7.39 4.69
CA ASP A 232 12.10 -8.06 4.62
C ASP A 232 13.27 -7.21 5.19
N GLY A 233 12.95 -6.02 5.71
CA GLY A 233 13.95 -5.07 6.23
C GLY A 233 14.55 -4.14 5.18
N SER A 234 14.19 -4.25 3.92
CA SER A 234 14.67 -3.36 2.85
C SER A 234 14.14 -1.93 3.00
N VAL A 235 15.01 -0.95 2.83
CA VAL A 235 14.73 0.49 3.05
C VAL A 235 14.68 1.24 1.72
N TYR A 236 13.63 2.02 1.52
CA TYR A 236 13.40 2.81 0.31
C TYR A 236 13.01 4.26 0.66
N PRO A 237 13.27 5.24 -0.24
CA PRO A 237 12.85 6.63 -0.04
C PRO A 237 11.34 6.81 0.13
N CYS A 238 10.54 5.95 -0.49
CA CYS A 238 9.09 5.99 -0.42
C CYS A 238 8.47 4.64 -0.80
N CYS A 239 7.18 4.47 -0.50
CA CYS A 239 6.44 3.26 -0.84
C CYS A 239 6.33 3.01 -2.36
N TYR A 240 6.37 4.04 -3.20
CA TYR A 240 6.34 3.87 -4.66
C TYR A 240 7.60 3.18 -5.19
N LEU A 241 8.77 3.49 -4.63
CA LEU A 241 10.03 2.84 -5.00
C LEU A 241 10.16 1.45 -4.36
N GLY A 242 9.56 1.23 -3.18
CA GLY A 242 9.57 -0.05 -2.48
C GLY A 242 8.42 -0.99 -2.86
N PHE A 243 7.48 -0.55 -3.72
CA PHE A 243 6.28 -1.34 -3.98
C PHE A 243 6.53 -2.61 -4.78
N TYR A 244 7.47 -2.55 -5.74
CA TYR A 244 7.76 -3.69 -6.64
C TYR A 244 9.26 -3.77 -6.99
N PRO A 245 10.18 -3.89 -6.03
CA PRO A 245 11.61 -3.88 -6.35
C PRO A 245 12.05 -5.05 -7.24
N ASP A 246 11.28 -6.14 -7.25
CA ASP A 246 11.60 -7.36 -7.98
C ASP A 246 10.53 -7.81 -8.99
N SER A 247 9.42 -7.08 -9.13
CA SER A 247 8.38 -7.51 -10.07
C SER A 247 8.83 -7.30 -11.51
N MET A 248 8.72 -8.33 -12.32
CA MET A 248 9.00 -8.28 -13.76
C MET A 248 7.96 -7.46 -14.55
N THR A 249 6.95 -6.90 -13.86
CA THR A 249 5.79 -6.27 -14.49
C THR A 249 5.89 -4.76 -14.67
N HIS A 250 6.98 -4.10 -14.21
CA HIS A 250 7.10 -2.64 -14.26
C HIS A 250 8.50 -2.22 -14.67
N ALA A 251 8.63 -1.55 -15.81
CA ALA A 251 9.91 -1.03 -16.31
C ALA A 251 10.62 -0.09 -15.29
N GLY A 252 9.86 0.64 -14.48
CA GLY A 252 10.40 1.46 -13.40
C GLY A 252 11.17 0.69 -12.32
N ASN A 253 10.98 -0.61 -12.23
CA ASN A 253 11.66 -1.45 -11.24
C ASN A 253 13.10 -1.79 -11.62
N SER A 254 13.37 -1.96 -12.92
CA SER A 254 14.75 -2.14 -13.39
C SER A 254 15.61 -0.95 -13.01
N GLN A 255 15.09 0.28 -13.18
CA GLN A 255 15.79 1.49 -12.78
C GLN A 255 16.04 1.57 -11.27
N THR A 256 15.07 1.16 -10.44
CA THR A 256 15.24 1.13 -9.00
C THR A 256 16.28 0.09 -8.59
N LYS A 257 16.25 -1.09 -9.20
CA LYS A 257 17.22 -2.17 -8.95
C LYS A 257 18.67 -1.75 -9.21
N GLU A 258 18.91 -0.97 -10.25
CA GLU A 258 20.23 -0.43 -10.58
C GLU A 258 20.73 0.62 -9.57
N LEU A 259 19.80 1.27 -8.86
CA LEU A 259 20.14 2.31 -7.87
C LEU A 259 20.33 1.75 -6.46
N VAL A 260 19.60 0.68 -6.14
CA VAL A 260 19.58 0.07 -4.80
C VAL A 260 20.88 -0.66 -4.53
N GLU A 261 21.47 -0.41 -3.38
CA GLU A 261 22.68 -1.06 -2.92
C GLU A 261 22.67 -1.07 -1.39
N GLU A 262 22.94 -2.25 -0.82
CA GLU A 262 23.11 -2.44 0.64
C GLU A 262 22.01 -1.77 1.48
N ASN A 263 20.75 -1.91 1.07
CA ASN A 263 19.62 -1.19 1.65
C ASN A 263 18.81 -1.98 2.70
N ASN A 264 19.33 -3.10 3.19
CA ASN A 264 18.59 -3.93 4.15
C ASN A 264 19.02 -3.61 5.59
N ALA A 265 18.08 -3.05 6.38
CA ALA A 265 18.32 -2.59 7.73
C ALA A 265 18.43 -3.71 8.78
N LEU A 266 18.26 -4.97 8.37
CA LEU A 266 18.63 -6.14 9.20
C LEU A 266 20.11 -6.52 9.06
N LYS A 267 20.79 -5.98 8.05
CA LYS A 267 22.19 -6.28 7.72
C LYS A 267 23.11 -5.10 7.95
N TYR A 268 22.60 -3.89 7.74
CA TYR A 268 23.35 -2.63 7.82
C TYR A 268 22.60 -1.67 8.75
N ASP A 269 23.28 -0.73 9.35
CA ASP A 269 22.59 0.34 10.08
C ASP A 269 21.73 1.20 9.14
N LEU A 270 20.71 1.86 9.70
CA LEU A 270 19.75 2.61 8.90
C LEU A 270 20.39 3.79 8.15
N ALA A 271 21.41 4.44 8.73
CA ALA A 271 22.11 5.54 8.07
C ALA A 271 22.84 5.06 6.81
N HIS A 272 23.48 3.88 6.89
CA HIS A 272 24.09 3.23 5.73
C HIS A 272 23.02 2.91 4.65
N CYS A 273 21.89 2.33 5.05
CA CYS A 273 20.79 2.02 4.14
C CYS A 273 20.21 3.26 3.44
N LEU A 274 20.35 4.46 3.98
CA LEU A 274 19.85 5.70 3.37
C LEU A 274 20.81 6.29 2.32
N ALA A 275 22.06 5.85 2.27
CA ALA A 275 23.09 6.47 1.43
C ALA A 275 22.75 6.44 -0.08
N TRP A 276 21.99 5.44 -0.56
CA TRP A 276 21.61 5.37 -1.97
C TRP A 276 20.51 6.36 -2.38
N PHE A 277 19.84 7.04 -1.42
CA PHE A 277 18.79 8.02 -1.72
C PHE A 277 19.30 9.21 -2.52
N ASP A 278 20.57 9.59 -2.33
CA ASP A 278 21.20 10.66 -3.11
C ASP A 278 21.30 10.28 -4.60
N ARG A 279 21.45 8.98 -4.92
CA ARG A 279 21.46 8.49 -6.31
C ARG A 279 20.10 8.67 -6.98
N VAL A 280 18.99 8.54 -6.25
CA VAL A 280 17.65 8.84 -6.76
C VAL A 280 17.56 10.29 -7.21
N GLU A 281 18.05 11.23 -6.42
CA GLU A 281 18.03 12.66 -6.76
C GLU A 281 18.93 13.00 -7.96
N GLN A 282 20.05 12.28 -8.13
CA GLN A 282 20.89 12.46 -9.32
C GLN A 282 20.13 12.09 -10.61
N THR A 283 19.18 11.15 -10.54
CA THR A 283 18.34 10.81 -11.70
C THR A 283 17.46 11.97 -12.15
N TRP A 284 17.05 12.87 -11.24
CA TRP A 284 16.17 14.01 -11.55
C TRP A 284 16.82 15.02 -12.49
N LYS A 285 18.16 15.07 -12.51
CA LYS A 285 18.97 15.95 -13.38
C LYS A 285 19.05 15.44 -14.83
N LYS A 286 18.61 14.20 -15.08
CA LYS A 286 18.60 13.64 -16.43
C LYS A 286 17.47 14.27 -17.24
N SER A 287 17.67 14.41 -18.55
CA SER A 287 16.73 15.11 -19.44
C SER A 287 15.45 14.32 -19.69
N SER A 288 15.51 13.00 -19.65
CA SER A 288 14.38 12.10 -19.93
C SER A 288 14.48 10.77 -19.19
N ILE A 289 13.41 9.99 -19.24
CA ILE A 289 13.40 8.61 -18.74
C ILE A 289 14.39 7.76 -19.52
N ALA A 290 14.45 7.95 -20.84
CA ALA A 290 15.39 7.21 -21.71
C ALA A 290 16.85 7.50 -21.37
N THR A 291 17.17 8.66 -20.81
CA THR A 291 18.53 9.02 -20.35
C THR A 291 18.78 8.68 -18.87
N GLY A 292 17.83 8.01 -18.21
CA GLY A 292 17.95 7.50 -16.85
C GLY A 292 17.27 8.35 -15.77
N ARG A 293 16.36 9.28 -16.13
CA ARG A 293 15.46 9.92 -15.15
C ARG A 293 14.51 8.86 -14.60
N LEU A 294 14.39 8.79 -13.28
CA LEU A 294 13.59 7.76 -12.63
C LEU A 294 12.09 7.96 -12.89
N TYR A 295 11.50 7.04 -13.63
CA TYR A 295 10.09 7.08 -14.04
C TYR A 295 9.14 7.26 -12.86
N GLN A 296 9.34 6.49 -11.78
CA GLN A 296 8.44 6.52 -10.64
C GLN A 296 8.38 7.92 -9.98
N CYS A 297 9.52 8.62 -9.93
CA CYS A 297 9.55 9.99 -9.42
C CYS A 297 8.83 10.96 -10.36
N VAL A 298 8.97 10.81 -11.68
CA VAL A 298 8.25 11.62 -12.67
C VAL A 298 6.75 11.42 -12.54
N ASN A 299 6.32 10.17 -12.46
CA ASN A 299 4.89 9.83 -12.43
C ASN A 299 4.19 10.25 -11.12
N SER A 300 4.89 10.19 -9.99
CA SER A 300 4.28 10.39 -8.67
C SER A 300 4.63 11.73 -8.00
N CYS A 301 5.68 12.42 -8.46
CA CYS A 301 6.25 13.58 -7.76
C CYS A 301 6.49 14.78 -8.68
N SER A 302 6.07 14.75 -9.95
CA SER A 302 6.20 15.89 -10.85
C SER A 302 5.28 17.04 -10.42
N ILE A 303 5.80 18.26 -10.49
CA ILE A 303 5.02 19.49 -10.37
C ILE A 303 4.88 20.02 -11.78
N THR A 304 3.68 19.99 -12.32
CA THR A 304 3.31 20.64 -13.57
C THR A 304 3.21 22.14 -13.37
#